data_2b70d2c4d6f853941788ec2a6dfadd1a
#
_entry.id   2b70d2c4d6f853941788ec2a6dfadd1a
#
_cell.length_a   1.000
_cell.length_b   1.000
_cell.length_c   1.000
_cell.angle_alpha   90.00
_cell.angle_beta   90.00
_cell.angle_gamma   90.00
#
_symmetry.space_group_name_H-M   'P 1'
#
loop_
_entity.id
_entity.type
_entity.pdbx_description
1 polymer ?
#
loop_
_entity_poly.entity_id
_entity_poly.type
_entity_poly.pdbx_seq_one_letter_code
_entity_poly.pdbx_strand_id
1 'polypeptide(L)'
;MSIEDGGAGGPPGAPSPGGAGGGHVGDSEALGRLVHGLHEHIEKLERLVSAEGRSVEARVVPAWQRATAGEHRLPVAGFVAVAIVLQVVLPPRYFLGPRLVPVLLEAVLALGLVAANPRRIDRSSRTLRGASLLLIATISVANAWSAVRLIDALVSGGSGPSAPVLLGSGAAIYVTNIIVFGLWYWEFDRGGPAARATARRPHPDFLFPQMANPELAPPEWSTRFFDYLWLSYTNATAFSPTDVMPLSRWSKALMLVQSAISLVTVALVVARAVNILK
;
A
#
# COMPACT_ATOMS: atom_id res chain seq x y z
N MET A 1 4.82 -93.04 -11.54
CA MET A 1 5.09 -93.83 -12.76
C MET A 1 6.43 -93.34 -13.23
N SER A 2 7.47 -94.03 -12.71
CA SER A 2 8.37 -94.88 -13.47
C SER A 2 9.18 -94.17 -14.52
N ILE A 3 10.42 -94.20 -14.70
CA ILE A 3 11.50 -95.12 -14.34
C ILE A 3 12.75 -94.52 -14.94
N GLU A 4 13.89 -94.55 -14.27
CA GLU A 4 15.21 -95.05 -14.65
C GLU A 4 15.98 -94.36 -15.79
N ASP A 5 17.25 -94.38 -15.89
CA ASP A 5 18.41 -94.90 -15.12
C ASP A 5 19.66 -94.54 -15.97
N GLY A 6 20.80 -94.51 -15.36
CA GLY A 6 21.97 -95.00 -16.00
C GLY A 6 23.08 -94.08 -16.39
N GLY A 7 24.19 -94.16 -15.71
CA GLY A 7 25.44 -94.56 -16.17
C GLY A 7 26.63 -93.60 -16.00
N ALA A 8 27.36 -93.88 -14.98
CA ALA A 8 28.78 -94.10 -14.73
C ALA A 8 29.80 -93.55 -15.75
N GLY A 9 30.85 -92.94 -15.22
CA GLY A 9 32.15 -92.69 -15.90
C GLY A 9 33.01 -91.64 -15.19
N GLY A 10 33.79 -92.01 -14.22
CA GLY A 10 34.83 -91.13 -13.63
C GLY A 10 36.22 -91.45 -14.24
N PRO A 11 37.28 -90.90 -13.64
CA PRO A 11 37.88 -89.62 -13.86
C PRO A 11 39.21 -89.70 -14.67
N PRO A 12 39.99 -88.72 -14.96
CA PRO A 12 40.98 -88.16 -14.05
C PRO A 12 41.42 -86.73 -14.30
N GLY A 13 42.11 -86.18 -13.34
CA GLY A 13 43.16 -85.22 -13.54
C GLY A 13 42.91 -83.75 -13.17
N ALA A 14 43.28 -83.43 -11.93
CA ALA A 14 43.47 -82.08 -11.50
C ALA A 14 44.78 -81.48 -12.06
N PRO A 15 44.83 -80.18 -12.29
CA PRO A 15 45.98 -79.37 -11.93
C PRO A 15 45.60 -78.17 -11.00
N SER A 16 46.55 -77.88 -10.17
CA SER A 16 46.55 -76.88 -9.06
C SER A 16 46.28 -75.43 -9.41
N PRO A 17 45.95 -74.61 -8.42
CA PRO A 17 45.46 -73.23 -8.60
C PRO A 17 46.65 -72.27 -8.76
N GLY A 18 46.69 -71.53 -9.86
CA GLY A 18 47.55 -70.36 -10.05
C GLY A 18 46.76 -69.08 -9.80
N GLY A 19 47.30 -68.22 -8.97
CA GLY A 19 46.76 -67.00 -8.41
C GLY A 19 46.05 -66.06 -9.36
N ALA A 20 44.98 -65.53 -8.88
CA ALA A 20 44.36 -64.28 -9.37
C ALA A 20 43.76 -63.50 -8.18
N GLY A 21 44.64 -62.90 -7.43
CA GLY A 21 44.28 -61.91 -6.44
C GLY A 21 44.77 -60.56 -6.89
N GLY A 22 44.00 -59.84 -7.72
CA GLY A 22 44.42 -58.53 -8.22
C GLY A 22 43.32 -57.64 -8.76
N GLY A 23 42.07 -58.14 -8.89
CA GLY A 23 40.98 -57.37 -9.54
C GLY A 23 40.04 -56.60 -8.65
N HIS A 24 39.93 -56.98 -7.37
CA HIS A 24 38.87 -56.40 -6.51
C HIS A 24 39.22 -55.11 -5.76
N VAL A 25 40.47 -54.71 -5.62
CA VAL A 25 40.88 -53.47 -4.91
C VAL A 25 40.77 -52.25 -5.81
N GLY A 26 41.04 -52.35 -7.10
CA GLY A 26 40.95 -51.27 -8.06
C GLY A 26 39.50 -50.81 -8.36
N ASP A 27 38.59 -51.77 -8.37
CA ASP A 27 37.17 -51.47 -8.65
C ASP A 27 36.48 -50.75 -7.49
N SER A 28 36.82 -51.06 -6.23
CA SER A 28 36.26 -50.40 -5.03
C SER A 28 36.78 -48.96 -4.91
N GLU A 29 38.01 -48.66 -5.26
CA GLU A 29 38.55 -47.29 -5.27
C GLU A 29 37.99 -46.48 -6.43
N ALA A 30 37.73 -47.06 -7.58
CA ALA A 30 37.10 -46.42 -8.72
C ALA A 30 35.64 -46.06 -8.41
N LEU A 31 34.93 -46.98 -7.76
CA LEU A 31 33.53 -46.72 -7.29
C LEU A 31 33.48 -45.64 -6.24
N GLY A 32 34.40 -45.61 -5.27
CA GLY A 32 34.51 -44.59 -4.25
C GLY A 32 34.75 -43.20 -4.85
N ARG A 33 35.60 -43.07 -5.86
CA ARG A 33 35.84 -41.79 -6.58
C ARG A 33 34.60 -41.36 -7.35
N LEU A 34 33.90 -42.25 -7.99
CA LEU A 34 32.65 -41.96 -8.71
C LEU A 34 31.55 -41.49 -7.75
N VAL A 35 31.37 -42.13 -6.62
CA VAL A 35 30.39 -41.76 -5.59
C VAL A 35 30.75 -40.40 -4.98
N HIS A 36 32.03 -40.15 -4.71
CA HIS A 36 32.48 -38.85 -4.19
C HIS A 36 32.27 -37.71 -5.20
N GLY A 37 32.60 -37.92 -6.47
CA GLY A 37 32.33 -36.96 -7.55
C GLY A 37 30.84 -36.71 -7.77
N LEU A 38 29.99 -37.74 -7.63
CA LEU A 38 28.54 -37.60 -7.71
C LEU A 38 27.99 -36.77 -6.54
N HIS A 39 28.53 -37.01 -5.35
CA HIS A 39 28.12 -36.26 -4.15
C HIS A 39 28.44 -34.77 -4.25
N GLU A 40 29.64 -34.45 -4.74
CA GLU A 40 30.10 -33.09 -4.99
C GLU A 40 29.25 -32.36 -6.05
N HIS A 41 28.83 -33.09 -7.10
CA HIS A 41 27.91 -32.55 -8.11
C HIS A 41 26.50 -32.33 -7.57
N ILE A 42 25.99 -33.21 -6.74
CA ILE A 42 24.67 -33.06 -6.08
C ILE A 42 24.68 -31.84 -5.15
N GLU A 43 25.71 -31.71 -4.30
CA GLU A 43 25.83 -30.52 -3.44
C GLU A 43 25.93 -29.21 -4.23
N LYS A 44 26.62 -29.22 -5.37
CA LYS A 44 26.72 -28.05 -6.23
C LYS A 44 25.38 -27.69 -6.89
N LEU A 45 24.63 -28.70 -7.32
CA LEU A 45 23.27 -28.51 -7.86
C LEU A 45 22.31 -28.04 -6.79
N GLU A 46 22.36 -28.59 -5.57
CA GLU A 46 21.53 -28.13 -4.44
C GLU A 46 21.84 -26.67 -4.08
N ARG A 47 23.12 -26.26 -4.09
CA ARG A 47 23.49 -24.85 -3.87
C ARG A 47 22.97 -23.94 -4.98
N LEU A 48 23.04 -24.37 -6.24
CA LEU A 48 22.53 -23.60 -7.39
C LEU A 48 21.00 -23.48 -7.34
N VAL A 49 20.29 -24.58 -7.10
CA VAL A 49 18.82 -24.62 -6.98
C VAL A 49 18.35 -23.78 -5.77
N SER A 50 19.09 -23.86 -4.65
CA SER A 50 18.77 -23.04 -3.47
C SER A 50 19.08 -21.56 -3.65
N ALA A 51 20.09 -21.21 -4.47
CA ALA A 51 20.38 -19.83 -4.82
C ALA A 51 19.37 -19.27 -5.82
N GLU A 52 18.97 -20.08 -6.79
CA GLU A 52 17.96 -19.73 -7.80
C GLU A 52 16.56 -19.67 -7.18
N GLY A 53 16.21 -20.62 -6.30
CA GLY A 53 14.98 -20.58 -5.51
C GLY A 53 14.86 -19.32 -4.67
N ARG A 54 15.93 -18.90 -3.98
CA ARG A 54 15.96 -17.64 -3.22
C ARG A 54 15.87 -16.41 -4.12
N SER A 55 16.45 -16.44 -5.30
CA SER A 55 16.35 -15.33 -6.26
C SER A 55 14.96 -15.26 -6.92
N VAL A 56 14.30 -16.39 -7.12
CA VAL A 56 12.92 -16.47 -7.64
C VAL A 56 11.94 -16.05 -6.54
N GLU A 57 12.13 -16.49 -5.30
CA GLU A 57 11.31 -16.08 -4.17
C GLU A 57 11.45 -14.58 -3.85
N ALA A 58 12.65 -14.02 -4.00
CA ALA A 58 12.88 -12.57 -3.92
C ALA A 58 12.23 -11.78 -5.07
N ARG A 59 12.00 -12.39 -6.24
CA ARG A 59 11.25 -11.80 -7.37
C ARG A 59 9.74 -11.93 -7.22
N VAL A 60 9.26 -12.89 -6.42
CA VAL A 60 7.83 -13.17 -6.24
C VAL A 60 7.18 -12.17 -5.25
N VAL A 61 7.94 -11.54 -4.34
CA VAL A 61 7.37 -10.53 -3.43
C VAL A 61 7.25 -9.20 -4.16
N PRO A 62 6.04 -8.67 -4.41
CA PRO A 62 5.84 -7.39 -5.08
C PRO A 62 6.54 -6.24 -4.33
N ALA A 63 6.99 -5.21 -5.07
CA ALA A 63 7.75 -4.09 -4.49
C ALA A 63 6.97 -3.37 -3.38
N TRP A 64 5.66 -3.27 -3.51
CA TRP A 64 4.80 -2.64 -2.50
C TRP A 64 4.72 -3.39 -1.16
N GLN A 65 5.16 -4.67 -1.13
CA GLN A 65 5.29 -5.47 0.11
C GLN A 65 6.71 -5.44 0.68
N ARG A 66 7.68 -4.85 0.00
CA ARG A 66 9.07 -4.77 0.47
C ARG A 66 9.26 -3.56 1.37
N ALA A 67 10.26 -3.63 2.25
CA ALA A 67 10.72 -2.46 2.99
C ALA A 67 11.32 -1.42 2.04
N THR A 68 10.97 -0.15 2.25
CA THR A 68 11.42 0.99 1.43
C THR A 68 12.09 2.05 2.30
N ALA A 69 12.75 3.01 1.66
CA ALA A 69 13.34 4.17 2.35
C ALA A 69 12.29 5.19 2.89
N GLY A 70 10.99 4.84 2.79
CA GLY A 70 9.90 5.74 3.17
C GLY A 70 9.58 6.80 2.11
N GLU A 71 8.41 7.42 2.26
CA GLU A 71 7.86 8.39 1.32
C GLU A 71 8.42 9.80 1.58
N HIS A 72 8.61 10.59 0.50
CA HIS A 72 8.99 12.01 0.62
C HIS A 72 7.87 12.81 1.27
N ARG A 73 8.22 13.67 2.23
CA ARG A 73 7.26 14.46 3.00
C ARG A 73 6.69 15.66 2.23
N LEU A 74 7.46 16.23 1.32
CA LEU A 74 7.09 17.47 0.63
C LEU A 74 5.73 17.43 -0.07
N PRO A 75 5.35 16.37 -0.81
CA PRO A 75 4.04 16.33 -1.45
C PRO A 75 2.90 16.41 -0.43
N VAL A 76 3.00 15.64 0.66
CA VAL A 76 1.97 15.62 1.72
C VAL A 76 1.87 16.99 2.40
N ALA A 77 3.02 17.59 2.76
CA ALA A 77 3.07 18.92 3.37
C ALA A 77 2.49 20.00 2.45
N GLY A 78 2.74 19.90 1.15
CA GLY A 78 2.16 20.79 0.15
C GLY A 78 0.64 20.74 0.11
N PHE A 79 0.04 19.54 0.10
CA PHE A 79 -1.41 19.39 0.11
C PHE A 79 -2.04 19.81 1.44
N VAL A 80 -1.38 19.57 2.57
CA VAL A 80 -1.80 20.11 3.87
C VAL A 80 -1.80 21.63 3.85
N ALA A 81 -0.76 22.26 3.31
CA ALA A 81 -0.70 23.71 3.16
C ALA A 81 -1.83 24.26 2.27
N VAL A 82 -2.13 23.57 1.16
CA VAL A 82 -3.27 23.93 0.30
C VAL A 82 -4.59 23.83 1.07
N ALA A 83 -4.81 22.79 1.86
CA ALA A 83 -6.03 22.65 2.68
C ALA A 83 -6.17 23.81 3.69
N ILE A 84 -5.07 24.19 4.36
CA ILE A 84 -5.05 25.32 5.29
C ILE A 84 -5.35 26.64 4.56
N VAL A 85 -4.75 26.88 3.40
CA VAL A 85 -4.99 28.07 2.59
C VAL A 85 -6.45 28.15 2.14
N LEU A 86 -7.03 27.05 1.67
CA LEU A 86 -8.43 26.99 1.27
C LEU A 86 -9.36 27.33 2.43
N GLN A 87 -9.06 26.85 3.66
CA GLN A 87 -9.81 27.24 4.84
C GLN A 87 -9.67 28.76 5.10
N VAL A 88 -8.45 29.30 5.03
CA VAL A 88 -8.21 30.75 5.26
C VAL A 88 -8.96 31.64 4.27
N VAL A 89 -9.19 31.20 3.05
CA VAL A 89 -9.91 31.98 2.01
C VAL A 89 -11.43 31.99 2.26
N LEU A 90 -11.98 31.05 3.03
CA LEU A 90 -13.42 31.00 3.30
C LEU A 90 -13.91 32.26 4.03
N PRO A 91 -15.14 32.73 3.75
CA PRO A 91 -15.78 33.81 4.51
C PRO A 91 -15.89 33.49 6.01
N PRO A 92 -15.77 34.51 6.90
CA PRO A 92 -15.78 34.32 8.37
C PRO A 92 -16.95 33.54 8.91
N ARG A 93 -18.14 33.64 8.30
CA ARG A 93 -19.37 32.94 8.70
C ARG A 93 -19.26 31.40 8.63
N TYR A 94 -18.29 30.86 7.90
CA TYR A 94 -18.08 29.40 7.76
C TYR A 94 -17.05 28.85 8.74
N PHE A 95 -16.43 29.72 9.58
CA PHE A 95 -15.43 29.27 10.56
C PHE A 95 -16.06 28.70 11.83
N LEU A 96 -15.33 27.73 12.40
CA LEU A 96 -15.59 27.20 13.74
C LEU A 96 -14.89 28.09 14.77
N GLY A 97 -15.63 29.03 15.37
CA GLY A 97 -15.09 29.95 16.36
C GLY A 97 -14.12 30.99 15.79
N PRO A 98 -13.16 31.50 16.60
CA PRO A 98 -12.17 32.45 16.14
C PRO A 98 -11.29 31.84 15.05
N ARG A 99 -11.26 32.47 13.87
CA ARG A 99 -10.56 32.00 12.67
C ARG A 99 -9.11 31.53 12.90
N LEU A 100 -8.38 32.26 13.72
CA LEU A 100 -6.97 32.01 13.95
C LEU A 100 -6.69 30.72 14.73
N VAL A 101 -7.62 30.25 15.57
CA VAL A 101 -7.38 29.11 16.45
C VAL A 101 -7.16 27.79 15.68
N PRO A 102 -8.07 27.33 14.81
CA PRO A 102 -7.84 26.10 14.05
C PRO A 102 -6.64 26.25 13.10
N VAL A 103 -6.51 27.38 12.41
CA VAL A 103 -5.43 27.63 11.43
C VAL A 103 -4.05 27.62 12.09
N LEU A 104 -3.88 28.26 13.25
CA LEU A 104 -2.62 28.24 14.00
C LEU A 104 -2.30 26.86 14.52
N LEU A 105 -3.27 26.13 15.05
CA LEU A 105 -3.07 24.76 15.50
C LEU A 105 -2.62 23.84 14.35
N GLU A 106 -3.27 23.93 13.21
CA GLU A 106 -2.91 23.18 11.99
C GLU A 106 -1.51 23.54 11.49
N ALA A 107 -1.18 24.83 11.44
CA ALA A 107 0.14 25.30 11.02
C ALA A 107 1.25 24.80 11.98
N VAL A 108 1.04 24.91 13.30
CA VAL A 108 2.00 24.42 14.31
C VAL A 108 2.20 22.93 14.20
N LEU A 109 1.13 22.14 14.08
CA LEU A 109 1.21 20.69 13.91
C LEU A 109 1.92 20.31 12.60
N ALA A 110 1.58 20.97 11.49
CA ALA A 110 2.21 20.72 10.19
C ALA A 110 3.71 21.04 10.22
N LEU A 111 4.09 22.21 10.75
CA LEU A 111 5.49 22.62 10.89
C LEU A 111 6.25 21.68 11.84
N GLY A 112 5.67 21.32 12.98
CA GLY A 112 6.27 20.38 13.94
C GLY A 112 6.50 19.00 13.30
N LEU A 113 5.57 18.51 12.51
CA LEU A 113 5.70 17.27 11.77
C LEU A 113 6.78 17.35 10.67
N VAL A 114 6.90 18.47 9.96
CA VAL A 114 7.97 18.71 8.96
C VAL A 114 9.33 18.80 9.65
N ALA A 115 9.43 19.51 10.76
CA ALA A 115 10.68 19.63 11.53
C ALA A 115 11.16 18.27 12.10
N ALA A 116 10.22 17.43 12.57
CA ALA A 116 10.55 16.10 13.11
C ALA A 116 11.02 15.09 12.05
N ASN A 117 10.51 15.19 10.82
CA ASN A 117 10.86 14.31 9.69
C ASN A 117 10.99 15.14 8.40
N PRO A 118 12.10 15.87 8.18
CA PRO A 118 12.17 16.88 7.13
C PRO A 118 12.22 16.32 5.70
N ARG A 119 12.77 15.12 5.52
CA ARG A 119 13.00 14.55 4.19
C ARG A 119 12.10 13.35 3.89
N ARG A 120 12.09 12.34 4.76
CA ARG A 120 11.35 11.08 4.55
C ARG A 120 10.59 10.66 5.79
N ILE A 121 9.46 10.00 5.58
CA ILE A 121 8.61 9.47 6.64
C ILE A 121 9.02 8.01 6.86
N ASP A 122 10.10 7.81 7.59
CA ASP A 122 10.69 6.51 7.92
C ASP A 122 10.58 6.17 9.41
N ARG A 123 10.48 7.19 10.27
CA ARG A 123 10.41 7.01 11.72
C ARG A 123 8.98 6.77 12.21
N SER A 124 8.73 5.57 12.70
CA SER A 124 7.47 5.25 13.38
C SER A 124 7.58 5.64 14.86
N SER A 125 7.07 6.81 15.23
CA SER A 125 6.86 7.22 16.61
C SER A 125 5.37 7.33 16.89
N ARG A 126 4.92 6.84 18.07
CA ARG A 126 3.52 7.00 18.49
C ARG A 126 3.11 8.47 18.56
N THR A 127 4.03 9.33 19.02
CA THR A 127 3.82 10.78 19.12
C THR A 127 3.65 11.41 17.74
N LEU A 128 4.52 11.11 16.77
CA LEU A 128 4.43 11.65 15.42
C LEU A 128 3.16 11.21 14.70
N ARG A 129 2.77 9.95 14.89
CA ARG A 129 1.51 9.44 14.35
C ARG A 129 0.31 10.11 15.02
N GLY A 130 0.33 10.30 16.34
CA GLY A 130 -0.71 11.03 17.06
C GLY A 130 -0.85 12.48 16.58
N ALA A 131 0.27 13.17 16.35
CA ALA A 131 0.29 14.52 15.81
C ALA A 131 -0.26 14.59 14.37
N SER A 132 0.08 13.59 13.51
CA SER A 132 -0.46 13.48 12.15
C SER A 132 -1.98 13.27 12.17
N LEU A 133 -2.46 12.32 12.98
CA LEU A 133 -3.91 12.08 13.13
C LEU A 133 -4.64 13.29 13.71
N LEU A 134 -4.06 13.99 14.69
CA LEU A 134 -4.63 15.22 15.24
C LEU A 134 -4.72 16.32 14.20
N LEU A 135 -3.68 16.53 13.40
CA LEU A 135 -3.69 17.49 12.29
C LEU A 135 -4.82 17.18 11.31
N ILE A 136 -4.90 15.94 10.82
CA ILE A 136 -5.94 15.53 9.86
C ILE A 136 -7.32 15.69 10.48
N ALA A 137 -7.50 15.30 11.75
CA ALA A 137 -8.77 15.46 12.46
C ALA A 137 -9.18 16.93 12.62
N THR A 138 -8.23 17.84 12.93
CA THR A 138 -8.52 19.27 13.06
C THR A 138 -8.98 19.86 11.73
N ILE A 139 -8.26 19.57 10.63
CA ILE A 139 -8.67 20.00 9.28
C ILE A 139 -10.06 19.42 8.93
N SER A 140 -10.30 18.14 9.27
CA SER A 140 -11.58 17.46 9.00
C SER A 140 -12.75 18.13 9.72
N VAL A 141 -12.59 18.43 11.02
CA VAL A 141 -13.63 19.06 11.84
C VAL A 141 -13.92 20.49 11.34
N ALA A 142 -12.87 21.25 11.03
CA ALA A 142 -13.02 22.59 10.47
C ALA A 142 -13.74 22.57 9.12
N ASN A 143 -13.37 21.63 8.23
CA ASN A 143 -14.02 21.48 6.92
C ASN A 143 -15.47 21.00 7.05
N ALA A 144 -15.75 20.03 7.93
CA ALA A 144 -17.10 19.53 8.18
C ALA A 144 -18.01 20.65 8.74
N TRP A 145 -17.51 21.46 9.67
CA TRP A 145 -18.22 22.63 10.16
C TRP A 145 -18.53 23.62 9.02
N SER A 146 -17.54 23.94 8.20
CA SER A 146 -17.73 24.83 7.06
C SER A 146 -18.76 24.28 6.07
N ALA A 147 -18.77 22.98 5.82
CA ALA A 147 -19.76 22.30 4.98
C ALA A 147 -21.18 22.42 5.58
N VAL A 148 -21.35 22.16 6.88
CA VAL A 148 -22.64 22.28 7.57
C VAL A 148 -23.16 23.72 7.50
N ARG A 149 -22.30 24.73 7.75
CA ARG A 149 -22.65 26.14 7.66
C ARG A 149 -23.00 26.57 6.24
N LEU A 150 -22.30 26.03 5.24
CA LEU A 150 -22.66 26.26 3.84
C LEU A 150 -24.02 25.65 3.50
N ILE A 151 -24.27 24.42 3.90
CA ILE A 151 -25.55 23.73 3.66
C ILE A 151 -26.68 24.50 4.35
N ASP A 152 -26.51 24.90 5.59
CA ASP A 152 -27.49 25.71 6.33
C ASP A 152 -27.82 27.03 5.58
N ALA A 153 -26.81 27.73 5.10
CA ALA A 153 -26.99 28.95 4.30
C ALA A 153 -27.69 28.70 2.95
N LEU A 154 -27.51 27.51 2.36
CA LEU A 154 -28.16 27.12 1.11
C LEU A 154 -29.65 26.80 1.30
N VAL A 155 -29.97 26.12 2.40
CA VAL A 155 -31.33 25.64 2.70
C VAL A 155 -32.21 26.75 3.28
N SER A 156 -31.66 27.62 4.14
CA SER A 156 -32.41 28.67 4.86
C SER A 156 -32.97 29.80 3.97
N GLY A 157 -32.55 29.90 2.71
CA GLY A 157 -33.20 30.70 1.67
C GLY A 157 -33.19 32.23 1.83
N GLY A 158 -32.50 32.76 2.87
CA GLY A 158 -32.43 34.22 3.12
C GLY A 158 -31.57 34.96 2.10
N SER A 159 -31.41 36.32 2.30
CA SER A 159 -30.47 37.16 1.51
C SER A 159 -29.03 36.63 1.68
N GLY A 160 -28.74 35.51 0.99
CA GLY A 160 -27.50 34.78 1.07
C GLY A 160 -26.34 35.46 0.34
N PRO A 161 -25.16 34.85 0.37
CA PRO A 161 -24.02 35.33 -0.38
C PRO A 161 -24.31 35.34 -1.88
N SER A 162 -23.61 36.23 -2.60
CA SER A 162 -23.65 36.23 -4.08
C SER A 162 -23.24 34.88 -4.66
N ALA A 163 -23.73 34.54 -5.85
CA ALA A 163 -23.42 33.26 -6.51
C ALA A 163 -21.91 32.97 -6.59
N PRO A 164 -21.01 33.94 -6.94
CA PRO A 164 -19.57 33.70 -6.95
C PRO A 164 -19.00 33.30 -5.59
N VAL A 165 -19.43 33.95 -4.50
CA VAL A 165 -18.98 33.62 -3.13
C VAL A 165 -19.44 32.24 -2.72
N LEU A 166 -20.67 31.86 -3.11
CA LEU A 166 -21.23 30.57 -2.82
C LEU A 166 -20.49 29.43 -3.55
N LEU A 167 -20.28 29.61 -4.87
CA LEU A 167 -19.55 28.65 -5.70
C LEU A 167 -18.11 28.54 -5.24
N GLY A 168 -17.42 29.65 -4.97
CA GLY A 168 -16.05 29.65 -4.48
C GLY A 168 -15.91 28.95 -3.12
N SER A 169 -16.85 29.19 -2.19
CA SER A 169 -16.85 28.52 -0.89
C SER A 169 -17.14 27.03 -1.02
N GLY A 170 -18.11 26.65 -1.86
CA GLY A 170 -18.40 25.26 -2.15
C GLY A 170 -17.22 24.51 -2.76
N ALA A 171 -16.55 25.14 -3.74
CA ALA A 171 -15.35 24.59 -4.36
C ALA A 171 -14.20 24.43 -3.34
N ALA A 172 -13.94 25.41 -2.49
CA ALA A 172 -12.91 25.34 -1.44
C ALA A 172 -13.19 24.21 -0.45
N ILE A 173 -14.42 24.08 0.04
CA ILE A 173 -14.84 23.00 0.95
C ILE A 173 -14.72 21.65 0.27
N TYR A 174 -15.12 21.55 -1.00
CA TYR A 174 -15.06 20.31 -1.76
C TYR A 174 -13.63 19.83 -2.01
N VAL A 175 -12.73 20.73 -2.41
CA VAL A 175 -11.30 20.41 -2.62
C VAL A 175 -10.64 20.05 -1.29
N THR A 176 -10.96 20.76 -0.20
CA THR A 176 -10.47 20.42 1.14
C THR A 176 -10.97 19.03 1.55
N ASN A 177 -12.23 18.67 1.25
CA ASN A 177 -12.76 17.32 1.50
C ASN A 177 -11.93 16.24 0.78
N ILE A 178 -11.58 16.45 -0.49
CA ILE A 178 -10.73 15.53 -1.25
C ILE A 178 -9.36 15.37 -0.58
N ILE A 179 -8.71 16.46 -0.20
CA ILE A 179 -7.39 16.42 0.44
C ILE A 179 -7.45 15.68 1.78
N VAL A 180 -8.43 16.00 2.61
CA VAL A 180 -8.61 15.41 3.95
C VAL A 180 -8.84 13.90 3.87
N PHE A 181 -9.74 13.45 2.99
CA PHE A 181 -9.98 12.01 2.85
C PHE A 181 -8.81 11.29 2.22
N GLY A 182 -8.08 11.91 1.28
CA GLY A 182 -6.81 11.39 0.79
C GLY A 182 -5.78 11.20 1.91
N LEU A 183 -5.70 12.15 2.85
CA LEU A 183 -4.84 12.04 4.03
C LEU A 183 -5.29 10.91 4.99
N TRP A 184 -6.61 10.74 5.22
CA TRP A 184 -7.14 9.64 6.02
C TRP A 184 -6.84 8.28 5.39
N TYR A 185 -7.06 8.10 4.09
CA TYR A 185 -6.75 6.87 3.36
C TYR A 185 -5.26 6.55 3.47
N TRP A 186 -4.40 7.55 3.26
CA TRP A 186 -2.96 7.43 3.34
C TRP A 186 -2.45 7.08 4.74
N GLU A 187 -3.03 7.69 5.79
CA GLU A 187 -2.60 7.47 7.18
C GLU A 187 -3.11 6.13 7.74
N PHE A 188 -4.25 5.64 7.28
CA PHE A 188 -4.82 4.41 7.81
C PHE A 188 -4.38 3.16 7.06
N ASP A 189 -4.19 3.22 5.73
CA ASP A 189 -3.82 2.04 4.95
C ASP A 189 -2.56 1.38 5.49
N ARG A 190 -2.67 0.07 5.78
CA ARG A 190 -1.59 -0.76 6.34
C ARG A 190 -0.91 -0.16 7.59
N GLY A 191 -1.62 0.66 8.34
CA GLY A 191 -1.10 1.29 9.56
C GLY A 191 -0.27 2.55 9.35
N GLY A 192 -0.31 3.14 8.15
CA GLY A 192 0.27 4.43 7.81
C GLY A 192 1.63 4.35 7.12
N PRO A 193 2.15 5.50 6.65
CA PRO A 193 3.32 5.56 5.78
C PRO A 193 4.59 4.93 6.37
N ALA A 194 4.86 5.15 7.67
CA ALA A 194 6.01 4.55 8.34
C ALA A 194 5.86 3.02 8.51
N ALA A 195 4.63 2.52 8.69
CA ALA A 195 4.37 1.08 8.75
C ALA A 195 4.49 0.43 7.37
N ARG A 196 4.05 1.12 6.30
CA ARG A 196 4.28 0.69 4.92
C ARG A 196 5.76 0.64 4.58
N ALA A 197 6.53 1.67 4.95
CA ALA A 197 7.97 1.71 4.71
C ALA A 197 8.71 0.52 5.33
N THR A 198 8.23 -0.03 6.44
CA THR A 198 8.82 -1.18 7.13
C THR A 198 8.15 -2.52 6.81
N ALA A 199 7.23 -2.56 5.86
CA ALA A 199 6.50 -3.76 5.43
C ALA A 199 5.82 -4.54 6.56
N ARG A 200 5.40 -3.87 7.64
CA ARG A 200 4.85 -4.51 8.85
C ARG A 200 3.49 -5.19 8.65
N ARG A 201 2.71 -4.74 7.68
CA ARG A 201 1.37 -5.26 7.38
C ARG A 201 1.29 -5.71 5.93
N PRO A 202 1.17 -7.02 5.67
CA PRO A 202 1.18 -7.56 4.31
C PRO A 202 -0.13 -7.32 3.55
N HIS A 203 -1.26 -7.17 4.28
CA HIS A 203 -2.58 -7.02 3.65
C HIS A 203 -2.93 -5.55 3.49
N PRO A 204 -3.22 -5.07 2.28
CA PRO A 204 -3.65 -3.70 2.04
C PRO A 204 -5.12 -3.51 2.44
N ASP A 205 -5.48 -2.30 2.85
CA ASP A 205 -6.87 -1.90 3.07
C ASP A 205 -7.52 -1.39 1.78
N PHE A 206 -6.69 -0.92 0.84
CA PHE A 206 -7.06 -0.53 -0.51
C PHE A 206 -6.21 -1.30 -1.52
N LEU A 207 -6.86 -2.02 -2.44
CA LEU A 207 -6.20 -2.74 -3.53
C LEU A 207 -6.13 -1.83 -4.75
N PHE A 208 -4.93 -1.35 -5.07
CA PHE A 208 -4.66 -0.57 -6.26
C PHE A 208 -4.45 -1.48 -7.48
N PRO A 209 -4.76 -1.02 -8.70
CA PRO A 209 -4.57 -1.82 -9.92
C PRO A 209 -3.16 -2.39 -10.08
N GLN A 210 -2.14 -1.62 -9.69
CA GLN A 210 -0.74 -2.03 -9.73
C GLN A 210 -0.37 -3.13 -8.72
N MET A 211 -1.18 -3.30 -7.68
CA MET A 211 -1.03 -4.42 -6.74
C MET A 211 -1.62 -5.70 -7.30
N ALA A 212 -2.76 -5.58 -8.02
CA ALA A 212 -3.46 -6.71 -8.64
C ALA A 212 -2.74 -7.19 -9.90
N ASN A 213 -2.11 -6.27 -10.66
CA ASN A 213 -1.42 -6.53 -11.91
C ASN A 213 0.00 -5.93 -11.87
N PRO A 214 0.95 -6.57 -11.18
CA PRO A 214 2.31 -6.04 -10.99
C PRO A 214 3.07 -5.83 -12.30
N GLU A 215 2.72 -6.55 -13.36
CA GLU A 215 3.31 -6.43 -14.70
C GLU A 215 2.99 -5.10 -15.39
N LEU A 216 1.92 -4.40 -14.97
CA LEU A 216 1.53 -3.09 -15.49
C LEU A 216 2.21 -1.92 -14.76
N ALA A 217 3.00 -2.20 -13.74
CA ALA A 217 3.65 -1.21 -12.89
C ALA A 217 5.17 -1.26 -13.01
N PRO A 218 5.88 -0.13 -12.77
CA PRO A 218 7.33 -0.17 -12.61
C PRO A 218 7.74 -1.18 -11.53
N PRO A 219 8.88 -1.90 -11.70
CA PRO A 219 9.30 -2.95 -10.77
C PRO A 219 9.46 -2.51 -9.31
N GLU A 220 9.67 -1.20 -9.08
CA GLU A 220 9.84 -0.60 -7.75
C GLU A 220 8.61 0.18 -7.28
N TRP A 221 7.46 0.00 -7.95
CA TRP A 221 6.26 0.73 -7.61
C TRP A 221 5.77 0.41 -6.19
N SER A 222 5.46 1.43 -5.45
CA SER A 222 4.82 1.36 -4.14
C SER A 222 3.83 2.50 -3.98
N THR A 223 2.76 2.29 -3.22
CA THR A 223 1.75 3.32 -2.97
C THR A 223 2.35 4.54 -2.29
N ARG A 224 2.02 5.73 -2.82
CA ARG A 224 2.41 7.04 -2.28
C ARG A 224 1.18 7.89 -2.03
N PHE A 225 1.35 9.02 -1.36
CA PHE A 225 0.25 9.92 -1.03
C PHE A 225 -0.62 10.30 -2.26
N PHE A 226 -0.01 10.50 -3.42
CA PHE A 226 -0.74 10.86 -4.64
C PHE A 226 -1.74 9.78 -5.09
N ASP A 227 -1.45 8.50 -4.87
CA ASP A 227 -2.37 7.40 -5.19
C ASP A 227 -3.63 7.48 -4.31
N TYR A 228 -3.48 7.82 -3.02
CA TYR A 228 -4.61 8.02 -2.11
C TYR A 228 -5.38 9.31 -2.38
N LEU A 229 -4.69 10.36 -2.82
CA LEU A 229 -5.34 11.59 -3.26
C LEU A 229 -6.18 11.34 -4.51
N TRP A 230 -5.65 10.58 -5.48
CA TRP A 230 -6.37 10.14 -6.67
C TRP A 230 -7.61 9.31 -6.30
N LEU A 231 -7.45 8.33 -5.40
CA LEU A 231 -8.56 7.56 -4.86
C LEU A 231 -9.63 8.46 -4.23
N SER A 232 -9.20 9.44 -3.43
CA SER A 232 -10.12 10.40 -2.79
C SER A 232 -10.82 11.28 -3.83
N TYR A 233 -10.10 11.76 -4.85
CA TYR A 233 -10.67 12.54 -5.93
C TYR A 233 -11.71 11.74 -6.72
N THR A 234 -11.38 10.54 -7.15
CA THR A 234 -12.29 9.68 -7.90
C THR A 234 -13.51 9.28 -7.08
N ASN A 235 -13.34 8.97 -5.77
CA ASN A 235 -14.43 8.66 -4.86
C ASN A 235 -15.37 9.86 -4.62
N ALA A 236 -14.84 11.09 -4.61
CA ALA A 236 -15.62 12.31 -4.44
C ALA A 236 -16.38 12.72 -5.71
N THR A 237 -15.79 12.50 -6.89
CA THR A 237 -16.34 12.95 -8.19
C THR A 237 -17.12 11.89 -8.91
N ALA A 238 -16.85 10.60 -8.64
CA ALA A 238 -17.36 9.51 -9.44
C ALA A 238 -18.76 9.08 -8.97
N PHE A 239 -19.68 9.09 -9.90
CA PHE A 239 -20.92 8.32 -9.82
C PHE A 239 -20.70 6.85 -10.22
N SER A 240 -19.48 6.41 -10.42
CA SER A 240 -19.08 5.05 -10.79
C SER A 240 -17.98 4.53 -9.84
N PRO A 241 -17.81 3.19 -9.71
CA PRO A 241 -16.75 2.61 -8.89
C PRO A 241 -15.38 3.12 -9.30
N THR A 242 -14.54 3.39 -8.31
CA THR A 242 -13.12 3.66 -8.53
C THR A 242 -12.42 2.37 -8.99
N ASP A 243 -11.31 2.49 -9.69
CA ASP A 243 -10.44 1.37 -10.05
C ASP A 243 -9.70 0.76 -8.83
N VAL A 244 -9.77 1.42 -7.68
CA VAL A 244 -9.21 0.97 -6.40
C VAL A 244 -10.29 0.31 -5.55
N MET A 245 -10.05 -0.94 -5.11
CA MET A 245 -11.00 -1.70 -4.31
C MET A 245 -10.75 -1.54 -2.80
N PRO A 246 -11.74 -1.03 -2.01
CA PRO A 246 -11.66 -1.06 -0.55
C PRO A 246 -11.87 -2.49 -0.04
N LEU A 247 -10.90 -3.04 0.68
CA LEU A 247 -10.93 -4.41 1.19
C LEU A 247 -11.42 -4.50 2.63
N SER A 248 -11.12 -3.52 3.47
CA SER A 248 -11.52 -3.51 4.88
C SER A 248 -12.87 -2.82 5.10
N ARG A 249 -13.53 -3.14 6.24
CA ARG A 249 -14.80 -2.52 6.59
C ARG A 249 -14.67 -1.02 6.84
N TRP A 250 -13.59 -0.60 7.49
CA TRP A 250 -13.36 0.81 7.79
C TRP A 250 -13.11 1.62 6.51
N SER A 251 -12.37 1.06 5.52
CA SER A 251 -12.12 1.74 4.25
C SER A 251 -13.41 1.99 3.47
N LYS A 252 -14.31 0.98 3.45
CA LYS A 252 -15.65 1.11 2.85
C LYS A 252 -16.50 2.18 3.55
N ALA A 253 -16.50 2.18 4.88
CA ALA A 253 -17.25 3.17 5.66
C ALA A 253 -16.72 4.59 5.43
N LEU A 254 -15.40 4.77 5.38
CA LEU A 254 -14.79 6.07 5.17
C LEU A 254 -15.06 6.61 3.75
N MET A 255 -15.00 5.74 2.72
CA MET A 255 -15.38 6.08 1.35
C MET A 255 -16.86 6.47 1.25
N LEU A 256 -17.75 5.74 1.93
CA LEU A 256 -19.19 6.06 1.98
C LEU A 256 -19.43 7.45 2.59
N VAL A 257 -18.78 7.77 3.71
CA VAL A 257 -18.90 9.09 4.35
C VAL A 257 -18.40 10.19 3.41
N GLN A 258 -17.26 10.01 2.78
CA GLN A 258 -16.75 10.98 1.82
C GLN A 258 -17.71 11.20 0.65
N SER A 259 -18.20 10.14 0.03
CA SER A 259 -19.13 10.23 -1.11
C SER A 259 -20.43 10.93 -0.72
N ALA A 260 -20.99 10.65 0.48
CA ALA A 260 -22.18 11.31 0.96
C ALA A 260 -21.97 12.83 1.17
N ILE A 261 -20.86 13.23 1.80
CA ILE A 261 -20.50 14.65 1.99
C ILE A 261 -20.33 15.33 0.63
N SER A 262 -19.61 14.71 -0.29
CA SER A 262 -19.32 15.25 -1.62
C SER A 262 -20.62 15.45 -2.43
N LEU A 263 -21.47 14.42 -2.46
CA LEU A 263 -22.73 14.45 -3.20
C LEU A 263 -23.65 15.55 -2.70
N VAL A 264 -23.86 15.63 -1.39
CA VAL A 264 -24.75 16.65 -0.76
C VAL A 264 -24.19 18.04 -1.03
N THR A 265 -22.87 18.25 -0.85
CA THR A 265 -22.25 19.56 -1.06
C THR A 265 -22.40 20.02 -2.51
N VAL A 266 -22.03 19.16 -3.48
CA VAL A 266 -22.10 19.51 -4.91
C VAL A 266 -23.54 19.76 -5.36
N ALA A 267 -24.45 18.84 -5.02
CA ALA A 267 -25.85 18.93 -5.43
C ALA A 267 -26.50 20.25 -4.93
N LEU A 268 -26.31 20.59 -3.66
CA LEU A 268 -26.89 21.81 -3.09
C LEU A 268 -26.26 23.08 -3.63
N VAL A 269 -24.92 23.11 -3.78
CA VAL A 269 -24.21 24.27 -4.35
C VAL A 269 -24.68 24.53 -5.78
N VAL A 270 -24.75 23.50 -6.61
CA VAL A 270 -25.20 23.63 -8.02
C VAL A 270 -26.67 24.05 -8.09
N ALA A 271 -27.55 23.41 -7.32
CA ALA A 271 -28.98 23.75 -7.29
C ALA A 271 -29.20 25.22 -6.89
N ARG A 272 -28.49 25.71 -5.89
CA ARG A 272 -28.60 27.10 -5.44
C ARG A 272 -28.00 28.09 -6.44
N ALA A 273 -26.82 27.76 -7.02
CA ALA A 273 -26.19 28.61 -8.03
C ALA A 273 -27.11 28.83 -9.23
N VAL A 274 -27.74 27.76 -9.74
CA VAL A 274 -28.71 27.85 -10.83
C VAL A 274 -29.93 28.72 -10.45
N ASN A 275 -30.40 28.61 -9.21
CA ASN A 275 -31.54 29.41 -8.74
C ASN A 275 -31.22 30.91 -8.57
N ILE A 276 -29.98 31.26 -8.28
CA ILE A 276 -29.55 32.67 -8.12
C ILE A 276 -29.29 33.34 -9.49
N LEU A 277 -28.93 32.55 -10.52
CA LEU A 277 -28.63 33.04 -11.85
C LEU A 277 -29.88 33.26 -12.74
N LYS A 278 -31.06 32.81 -12.26
CA LYS A 278 -32.38 33.11 -12.85
C LYS A 278 -32.93 34.42 -12.29
#